data_e79206206f574207a014521f03a538eb
#
_entry.id   e79206206f574207a014521f03a538eb
#
_cell.length_a   1.000
_cell.length_b   1.000
_cell.length_c   1.000
_cell.angle_alpha   90.00
_cell.angle_beta   90.00
_cell.angle_gamma   90.00
#
_symmetry.space_group_name_H-M   'P 1'
#
loop_
_entity.id
_entity.type
_entity.pdbx_description
1 polymer ?
#
loop_
_entity_poly.entity_id
_entity_poly.type
_entity_poly.pdbx_seq_one_letter_code
_entity_poly.pdbx_strand_id
1 'polypeptide(L)'
;MTMLFEPFEFSGMRLKNRIVSVPVVSNLATEDGFVTDSLVERYRKIAEGGAAWIIIEDVVVISRKSPFNLRIWDDQFIPGLRKLTDTVHDVEGVKIGIQLGHFLKISMKGYRQRVEDLTLEEIKQIIEDHLQAALRSKKAGFDSIEWDAESCMTLSQFLSRQNKRKDEYGGSLENRLRIVMEIYQVTREALGKEFVLGVRINGDDLVMGGNTLLHSTEIAKRLAEAEVDYLSISCGGQWEDALPPKAGEPPSAYTGYSGLRCWPRAWDPDGANVYLSDGIRKAVRKAGYSVPVITSGKIPMPDLAEEILREGKADLIGLGRPLLCDPDWVRKALEGREEEIVRCIYCNHCSEVNDLFQTTDCIQWPKCSVNAPSPYLPKHKVSIEMEGLHEKERV
;
A
#
# COMPACT_ATOMS: atom_id res chain seq x y z
N MET A 1 15.60 -18.18 19.16
CA MET A 1 14.77 -17.07 18.62
C MET A 1 14.64 -17.35 17.13
N THR A 2 13.47 -17.26 16.53
CA THR A 2 13.26 -17.46 15.10
C THR A 2 13.72 -16.23 14.34
N MET A 3 14.11 -16.37 13.07
CA MET A 3 14.57 -15.27 12.21
C MET A 3 13.49 -14.15 12.10
N LEU A 4 12.24 -14.53 12.18
CA LEU A 4 11.08 -13.60 12.15
C LEU A 4 11.14 -12.53 13.24
N PHE A 5 11.66 -12.87 14.42
CA PHE A 5 11.75 -11.96 15.57
C PHE A 5 13.16 -11.39 15.81
N GLU A 6 14.11 -11.68 14.93
CA GLU A 6 15.40 -11.00 14.96
C GLU A 6 15.28 -9.55 14.51
N PRO A 7 15.99 -8.61 15.18
CA PRO A 7 16.08 -7.24 14.70
C PRO A 7 16.61 -7.17 13.26
N PHE A 8 16.14 -6.19 12.53
CA PHE A 8 16.59 -5.93 11.16
C PHE A 8 16.92 -4.45 10.99
N GLU A 9 18.03 -4.14 10.32
CA GLU A 9 18.48 -2.78 10.13
C GLU A 9 18.82 -2.51 8.65
N PHE A 10 18.37 -1.37 8.15
CA PHE A 10 18.67 -0.89 6.80
C PHE A 10 18.52 0.63 6.74
N SER A 11 19.33 1.32 5.95
CA SER A 11 19.28 2.78 5.74
C SER A 11 19.12 3.58 7.04
N GLY A 12 19.78 3.15 8.12
CA GLY A 12 19.72 3.79 9.45
C GLY A 12 18.43 3.51 10.25
N MET A 13 17.45 2.82 9.67
CA MET A 13 16.24 2.42 10.37
C MET A 13 16.40 1.04 10.99
N ARG A 14 16.23 0.94 12.32
CA ARG A 14 16.27 -0.32 13.06
C ARG A 14 14.86 -0.77 13.44
N LEU A 15 14.52 -1.98 13.05
CA LEU A 15 13.26 -2.67 13.35
C LEU A 15 13.48 -3.73 14.44
N LYS A 16 12.55 -3.82 15.41
CA LYS A 16 12.62 -4.80 16.50
C LYS A 16 12.36 -6.25 16.08
N ASN A 17 11.73 -6.45 14.94
CA ASN A 17 11.50 -7.74 14.28
C ASN A 17 11.32 -7.53 12.76
N ARG A 18 11.07 -8.59 11.99
CA ARG A 18 10.94 -8.53 10.53
C ARG A 18 9.51 -8.43 10.03
N ILE A 19 8.56 -8.00 10.86
CA ILE A 19 7.14 -7.94 10.52
C ILE A 19 6.72 -6.50 10.26
N VAL A 20 6.14 -6.30 9.08
CA VAL A 20 5.63 -5.03 8.58
C VAL A 20 4.11 -5.11 8.44
N SER A 21 3.37 -4.17 9.05
CA SER A 21 1.98 -3.94 8.69
C SER A 21 1.96 -3.21 7.35
N VAL A 22 1.56 -3.89 6.28
CA VAL A 22 1.45 -3.26 4.95
C VAL A 22 0.13 -2.52 4.79
N PRO A 23 0.06 -1.51 3.90
CA PRO A 23 -1.13 -0.69 3.68
C PRO A 23 -2.41 -1.50 3.45
N VAL A 24 -3.46 -1.15 4.16
CA VAL A 24 -4.83 -1.63 3.96
C VAL A 24 -5.77 -0.47 4.22
N VAL A 25 -6.40 0.05 3.19
CA VAL A 25 -7.33 1.20 3.30
C VAL A 25 -8.47 0.85 4.25
N SER A 26 -8.69 1.73 5.23
CA SER A 26 -9.63 1.49 6.32
C SER A 26 -10.99 2.16 6.12
N ASN A 27 -11.05 3.22 5.31
CA ASN A 27 -12.18 4.12 5.22
C ASN A 27 -12.61 4.67 6.60
N LEU A 28 -11.63 4.90 7.49
CA LEU A 28 -11.84 5.47 8.83
C LEU A 28 -11.52 6.97 8.91
N ALA A 29 -11.00 7.57 7.85
CA ALA A 29 -10.85 9.02 7.78
C ALA A 29 -12.21 9.71 7.73
N THR A 30 -12.26 11.00 7.95
CA THR A 30 -13.48 11.78 7.67
C THR A 30 -13.75 11.81 6.16
N GLU A 31 -14.92 12.21 5.73
CA GLU A 31 -15.24 12.38 4.30
C GLU A 31 -14.22 13.30 3.60
N ASP A 32 -13.71 14.30 4.32
CA ASP A 32 -12.72 15.24 3.82
C ASP A 32 -11.26 14.79 4.03
N GLY A 33 -11.03 13.58 4.52
CA GLY A 33 -9.72 12.94 4.61
C GLY A 33 -8.91 13.28 5.85
N PHE A 34 -9.53 13.79 6.92
CA PHE A 34 -8.87 14.02 8.19
C PHE A 34 -8.79 12.73 9.04
N VAL A 35 -7.75 12.63 9.84
CA VAL A 35 -7.55 11.55 10.81
C VAL A 35 -8.66 11.58 11.87
N THR A 36 -9.25 10.42 12.16
CA THR A 36 -10.23 10.22 13.23
C THR A 36 -9.61 9.48 14.41
N ASP A 37 -10.25 9.56 15.58
CA ASP A 37 -9.82 8.78 16.76
C ASP A 37 -9.90 7.27 16.53
N SER A 38 -10.87 6.80 15.73
CA SER A 38 -11.00 5.39 15.37
C SER A 38 -9.83 4.91 14.52
N LEU A 39 -9.32 5.76 13.61
CA LEU A 39 -8.13 5.45 12.83
C LEU A 39 -6.87 5.39 13.70
N VAL A 40 -6.69 6.35 14.61
CA VAL A 40 -5.58 6.37 15.58
C VAL A 40 -5.61 5.10 16.44
N GLU A 41 -6.78 4.73 16.97
CA GLU A 41 -6.96 3.53 17.78
C GLU A 41 -6.63 2.25 17.02
N ARG A 42 -7.00 2.17 15.75
CA ARG A 42 -6.66 1.03 14.89
C ARG A 42 -5.13 0.83 14.79
N TYR A 43 -4.39 1.89 14.50
CA TYR A 43 -2.94 1.78 14.35
C TYR A 43 -2.23 1.61 15.69
N ARG A 44 -2.76 2.19 16.77
CA ARG A 44 -2.29 1.94 18.14
C ARG A 44 -2.36 0.44 18.48
N LYS A 45 -3.47 -0.24 18.18
CA LYS A 45 -3.62 -1.69 18.42
C LYS A 45 -2.60 -2.53 17.64
N ILE A 46 -2.34 -2.18 16.37
CA ILE A 46 -1.34 -2.89 15.57
C ILE A 46 0.06 -2.69 16.16
N ALA A 47 0.37 -1.49 16.65
CA ALA A 47 1.65 -1.17 17.30
C ALA A 47 1.83 -1.97 18.59
N GLU A 48 0.81 -1.94 19.48
CA GLU A 48 0.77 -2.71 20.74
C GLU A 48 0.78 -4.23 20.51
N GLY A 49 0.21 -4.67 19.37
CA GLY A 49 0.23 -6.05 18.91
C GLY A 49 1.61 -6.54 18.46
N GLY A 50 2.62 -5.67 18.36
CA GLY A 50 4.02 -6.05 18.22
C GLY A 50 4.63 -5.91 16.83
N ALA A 51 3.92 -5.41 15.82
CA ALA A 51 4.50 -5.11 14.51
C ALA A 51 5.66 -4.13 14.67
N ALA A 52 6.80 -4.39 14.01
CA ALA A 52 7.98 -3.53 14.12
C ALA A 52 7.86 -2.26 13.27
N TRP A 53 7.15 -2.36 12.16
CA TRP A 53 6.95 -1.25 11.24
C TRP A 53 5.53 -1.25 10.70
N ILE A 54 4.89 -0.10 10.74
CA ILE A 54 3.54 0.10 10.25
C ILE A 54 3.61 1.07 9.09
N ILE A 55 3.34 0.61 7.87
CA ILE A 55 3.12 1.49 6.73
C ILE A 55 1.61 1.70 6.66
N ILE A 56 1.17 2.93 6.95
CA ILE A 56 -0.27 3.23 6.95
C ILE A 56 -0.85 3.17 5.55
N GLU A 57 -2.17 3.05 5.48
CA GLU A 57 -2.96 3.01 4.26
C GLU A 57 -2.61 4.12 3.25
N ASP A 58 -2.99 3.91 1.99
CA ASP A 58 -2.82 4.88 0.91
C ASP A 58 -3.36 6.26 1.30
N VAL A 59 -2.47 7.27 1.27
CA VAL A 59 -2.77 8.66 1.59
C VAL A 59 -2.71 9.50 0.33
N VAL A 60 -3.84 10.14 0.01
CA VAL A 60 -4.03 10.84 -1.25
C VAL A 60 -3.24 12.16 -1.29
N VAL A 61 -2.36 12.29 -2.29
CA VAL A 61 -1.47 13.45 -2.46
C VAL A 61 -2.10 14.64 -3.19
N ILE A 62 -3.32 14.49 -3.71
CA ILE A 62 -4.04 15.50 -4.50
C ILE A 62 -5.35 15.94 -3.85
N SER A 63 -5.85 17.12 -4.23
CA SER A 63 -7.09 17.72 -3.69
C SER A 63 -8.39 17.08 -4.22
N ARG A 64 -8.28 15.99 -4.99
CA ARG A 64 -9.45 15.29 -5.55
C ARG A 64 -10.24 14.57 -4.45
N LYS A 65 -11.58 14.56 -4.60
CA LYS A 65 -12.45 13.83 -3.68
C LYS A 65 -12.18 12.33 -3.76
N SER A 66 -11.82 11.76 -2.63
CA SER A 66 -11.76 10.32 -2.37
C SER A 66 -12.36 10.13 -0.99
N PRO A 67 -13.66 9.79 -0.89
CA PRO A 67 -14.36 9.74 0.38
C PRO A 67 -13.67 8.78 1.36
N PHE A 68 -13.52 9.20 2.60
CA PHE A 68 -12.97 8.42 3.71
C PHE A 68 -11.52 7.94 3.57
N ASN A 69 -10.79 8.36 2.50
CA ASN A 69 -9.36 8.15 2.39
C ASN A 69 -8.60 9.30 3.04
N LEU A 70 -7.52 8.99 3.73
CA LEU A 70 -6.59 9.97 4.27
C LEU A 70 -6.04 10.87 3.15
N ARG A 71 -5.76 12.12 3.49
CA ARG A 71 -5.17 13.11 2.56
C ARG A 71 -3.97 13.80 3.17
N ILE A 72 -3.08 14.30 2.28
CA ILE A 72 -1.88 15.04 2.67
C ILE A 72 -1.52 16.16 1.67
N TRP A 73 -2.43 16.51 0.76
CA TRP A 73 -2.18 17.53 -0.26
C TRP A 73 -2.04 18.95 0.30
N ASP A 74 -2.40 19.22 1.55
CA ASP A 74 -2.35 20.51 2.22
C ASP A 74 -1.84 20.39 3.66
N ASP A 75 -1.24 21.48 4.20
CA ASP A 75 -0.67 21.49 5.56
C ASP A 75 -1.72 21.30 6.67
N GLN A 76 -3.02 21.55 6.40
CA GLN A 76 -4.11 21.33 7.34
C GLN A 76 -4.25 19.87 7.82
N PHE A 77 -3.74 18.91 7.06
CA PHE A 77 -3.78 17.48 7.42
C PHE A 77 -2.65 17.07 8.38
N ILE A 78 -1.58 17.87 8.49
CA ILE A 78 -0.41 17.56 9.32
C ILE A 78 -0.78 17.31 10.79
N PRO A 79 -1.60 18.13 11.47
CA PRO A 79 -1.87 17.93 12.90
C PRO A 79 -2.50 16.56 13.21
N GLY A 80 -3.45 16.09 12.40
CA GLY A 80 -4.08 14.78 12.57
C GLY A 80 -3.09 13.63 12.32
N LEU A 81 -2.29 13.75 11.26
CA LEU A 81 -1.24 12.78 10.94
C LEU A 81 -0.14 12.76 12.01
N ARG A 82 0.20 13.92 12.60
CA ARG A 82 1.12 14.01 13.74
C ARG A 82 0.57 13.25 14.96
N LYS A 83 -0.70 13.46 15.32
CA LYS A 83 -1.34 12.70 16.39
C LYS A 83 -1.22 11.19 16.18
N LEU A 84 -1.38 10.74 14.95
CA LEU A 84 -1.24 9.33 14.58
C LEU A 84 0.18 8.83 14.78
N THR A 85 1.18 9.55 14.26
CA THR A 85 2.60 9.17 14.40
C THR A 85 3.04 9.17 15.86
N ASP A 86 2.68 10.20 16.63
CA ASP A 86 3.00 10.30 18.05
C ASP A 86 2.41 9.09 18.80
N THR A 87 1.14 8.73 18.56
CA THR A 87 0.49 7.56 19.19
C THR A 87 1.20 6.24 18.90
N VAL A 88 1.70 6.05 17.68
CA VAL A 88 2.43 4.82 17.32
C VAL A 88 3.83 4.83 17.94
N HIS A 89 4.51 5.97 17.98
CA HIS A 89 5.82 6.12 18.58
C HIS A 89 5.81 5.97 20.12
N ASP A 90 4.66 6.18 20.78
CA ASP A 90 4.49 5.87 22.22
C ASP A 90 4.69 4.37 22.51
N VAL A 91 4.61 3.51 21.48
CA VAL A 91 4.92 2.08 21.60
C VAL A 91 6.38 1.83 21.25
N GLU A 92 7.17 1.38 22.23
CA GLU A 92 8.62 1.22 22.13
C GLU A 92 9.04 0.37 20.92
N GLY A 93 9.99 0.90 20.15
CA GLY A 93 10.63 0.21 19.04
C GLY A 93 9.74 -0.01 17.81
N VAL A 94 8.59 0.67 17.71
CA VAL A 94 7.73 0.65 16.51
C VAL A 94 8.07 1.83 15.62
N LYS A 95 8.16 1.56 14.32
CA LYS A 95 8.32 2.56 13.27
C LYS A 95 7.03 2.77 12.51
N ILE A 96 6.83 3.99 12.00
CA ILE A 96 5.64 4.31 11.21
C ILE A 96 6.03 4.95 9.87
N GLY A 97 5.55 4.37 8.78
CA GLY A 97 5.67 4.88 7.42
C GLY A 97 4.31 5.30 6.87
N ILE A 98 4.33 6.04 5.79
CA ILE A 98 3.15 6.49 5.07
C ILE A 98 3.23 6.05 3.61
N GLN A 99 2.15 5.43 3.09
CA GLN A 99 2.04 5.18 1.66
C GLN A 99 1.40 6.40 0.98
N LEU A 100 2.02 6.90 -0.08
CA LEU A 100 1.58 8.07 -0.84
C LEU A 100 1.04 7.64 -2.19
N GLY A 101 -0.25 7.90 -2.42
CA GLY A 101 -0.95 7.49 -3.60
C GLY A 101 -1.51 8.63 -4.44
N HIS A 102 -1.44 8.43 -5.74
CA HIS A 102 -2.06 9.27 -6.75
C HIS A 102 -2.87 8.40 -7.71
N PHE A 103 -4.09 8.79 -8.00
CA PHE A 103 -4.95 8.09 -8.96
C PHE A 103 -5.52 9.03 -10.01
N LEU A 104 -5.72 8.49 -11.21
CA LEU A 104 -6.33 9.19 -12.33
C LEU A 104 -7.85 9.30 -12.18
N LYS A 105 -8.47 10.17 -12.97
CA LYS A 105 -9.92 10.39 -12.92
C LYS A 105 -10.68 9.15 -13.38
N ILE A 106 -11.67 8.75 -12.58
CA ILE A 106 -12.61 7.68 -12.87
C ILE A 106 -14.01 8.19 -12.61
N SER A 107 -14.93 7.97 -13.51
CA SER A 107 -16.34 8.32 -13.32
C SER A 107 -17.22 7.09 -13.12
N MET A 108 -18.31 7.25 -12.41
CA MET A 108 -19.33 6.21 -12.25
C MET A 108 -19.97 5.77 -13.59
N LYS A 109 -19.79 6.55 -14.66
CA LYS A 109 -20.24 6.22 -16.02
C LYS A 109 -19.23 5.42 -16.83
N GLY A 110 -18.13 4.94 -16.19
CA GLY A 110 -17.11 4.10 -16.82
C GLY A 110 -16.02 4.85 -17.57
N TYR A 111 -16.01 6.21 -17.54
CA TYR A 111 -14.83 6.93 -18.04
C TYR A 111 -13.64 6.68 -17.12
N ARG A 112 -12.50 6.39 -17.71
CA ARG A 112 -11.22 6.27 -17.05
C ARG A 112 -10.17 7.09 -17.79
N GLN A 113 -9.59 8.08 -17.12
CA GLN A 113 -8.41 8.77 -17.61
C GLN A 113 -7.23 7.78 -17.69
N ARG A 114 -6.42 7.90 -18.72
CA ARG A 114 -5.19 7.10 -18.88
C ARG A 114 -3.97 8.01 -18.77
N VAL A 115 -2.81 7.43 -18.56
CA VAL A 115 -1.56 8.21 -18.55
C VAL A 115 -1.31 8.91 -19.88
N GLU A 116 -1.80 8.36 -20.98
CA GLU A 116 -1.72 8.98 -22.32
C GLU A 116 -2.48 10.29 -22.45
N ASP A 117 -3.52 10.49 -21.61
CA ASP A 117 -4.35 11.70 -21.64
C ASP A 117 -3.71 12.87 -20.87
N LEU A 118 -2.62 12.61 -20.12
CA LEU A 118 -1.94 13.63 -19.32
C LEU A 118 -1.04 14.50 -20.19
N THR A 119 -1.08 15.81 -19.96
CA THR A 119 -0.09 16.75 -20.50
C THR A 119 1.22 16.66 -19.71
N LEU A 120 2.31 17.23 -20.27
CA LEU A 120 3.59 17.29 -19.55
C LEU A 120 3.50 18.16 -18.28
N GLU A 121 2.68 19.21 -18.29
CA GLU A 121 2.40 20.05 -17.13
C GLU A 121 1.69 19.28 -16.03
N GLU A 122 0.70 18.45 -16.35
CA GLU A 122 0.04 17.58 -15.37
C GLU A 122 1.01 16.55 -14.79
N ILE A 123 1.95 16.01 -15.56
CA ILE A 123 2.99 15.11 -15.08
C ILE A 123 3.93 15.85 -14.09
N LYS A 124 4.37 17.07 -14.42
CA LYS A 124 5.15 17.90 -13.50
C LYS A 124 4.40 18.20 -12.21
N GLN A 125 3.08 18.45 -12.32
CA GLN A 125 2.26 18.66 -11.12
C GLN A 125 2.17 17.40 -10.26
N ILE A 126 2.06 16.20 -10.86
CA ILE A 126 2.10 14.92 -10.12
C ILE A 126 3.41 14.77 -9.35
N ILE A 127 4.54 15.14 -9.96
CA ILE A 127 5.85 15.10 -9.29
C ILE A 127 5.89 16.06 -8.11
N GLU A 128 5.42 17.30 -8.31
CA GLU A 128 5.36 18.32 -7.27
C GLU A 128 4.42 17.91 -6.13
N ASP A 129 3.23 17.35 -6.43
CA ASP A 129 2.28 16.89 -5.42
C ASP A 129 2.91 15.80 -4.52
N HIS A 130 3.68 14.87 -5.10
CA HIS A 130 4.41 13.85 -4.33
C HIS A 130 5.52 14.47 -3.47
N LEU A 131 6.28 15.44 -4.00
CA LEU A 131 7.30 16.16 -3.23
C LEU A 131 6.69 16.89 -2.03
N GLN A 132 5.60 17.63 -2.25
CA GLN A 132 4.93 18.36 -1.19
C GLN A 132 4.31 17.42 -0.14
N ALA A 133 3.74 16.30 -0.56
CA ALA A 133 3.26 15.25 0.33
C ALA A 133 4.40 14.64 1.16
N ALA A 134 5.57 14.41 0.54
CA ALA A 134 6.73 13.89 1.23
C ALA A 134 7.27 14.86 2.31
N LEU A 135 7.33 16.14 2.01
CA LEU A 135 7.73 17.19 2.97
C LEU A 135 6.75 17.24 4.17
N ARG A 136 5.43 17.14 3.90
CA ARG A 136 4.40 17.08 4.95
C ARG A 136 4.49 15.80 5.76
N SER A 137 4.81 14.67 5.15
CA SER A 137 5.02 13.39 5.84
C SER A 137 6.15 13.49 6.86
N LYS A 138 7.28 14.08 6.49
CA LYS A 138 8.38 14.37 7.44
C LYS A 138 7.94 15.33 8.55
N LYS A 139 7.22 16.40 8.22
CA LYS A 139 6.66 17.33 9.21
C LYS A 139 5.67 16.63 10.15
N ALA A 140 4.89 15.67 9.66
CA ALA A 140 3.96 14.89 10.47
C ALA A 140 4.65 13.82 11.35
N GLY A 141 5.96 13.59 11.22
CA GLY A 141 6.71 12.70 12.09
C GLY A 141 6.81 11.25 11.59
N PHE A 142 6.51 10.97 10.34
CA PHE A 142 6.73 9.64 9.77
C PHE A 142 8.22 9.32 9.65
N ASP A 143 8.57 8.03 9.87
CA ASP A 143 9.94 7.52 9.73
C ASP A 143 10.29 7.19 8.26
N SER A 144 9.28 6.93 7.43
CA SER A 144 9.47 6.50 6.03
C SER A 144 8.31 6.88 5.13
N ILE A 145 8.59 6.90 3.84
CA ILE A 145 7.59 7.02 2.78
C ILE A 145 7.65 5.79 1.88
N GLU A 146 6.48 5.31 1.45
CA GLU A 146 6.31 4.33 0.38
C GLU A 146 5.52 4.96 -0.75
N TRP A 147 6.08 5.06 -1.95
CA TRP A 147 5.28 5.45 -3.10
C TRP A 147 4.46 4.29 -3.62
N ASP A 148 3.17 4.55 -3.85
CA ASP A 148 2.26 3.55 -4.40
C ASP A 148 2.38 3.50 -5.92
N ALA A 149 3.20 2.57 -6.40
CA ALA A 149 3.38 2.27 -7.80
C ALA A 149 2.88 0.84 -8.14
N GLU A 150 1.83 0.41 -7.43
CA GLU A 150 1.20 -0.90 -7.62
C GLU A 150 -0.24 -0.77 -8.10
N SER A 151 -0.87 -1.88 -8.42
CA SER A 151 -2.29 -1.98 -8.77
C SER A 151 -2.70 -0.95 -9.83
N CYS A 152 -3.81 -0.27 -9.63
CA CYS A 152 -4.37 0.71 -10.56
C CYS A 152 -3.85 2.14 -10.37
N MET A 153 -2.85 2.35 -9.53
CA MET A 153 -2.32 3.67 -9.23
C MET A 153 -1.62 4.32 -10.41
N THR A 154 -1.55 5.64 -10.41
CA THR A 154 -0.97 6.41 -11.53
C THR A 154 0.47 6.00 -11.84
N LEU A 155 1.31 5.83 -10.80
CA LEU A 155 2.70 5.45 -11.00
C LEU A 155 2.81 4.04 -11.60
N SER A 156 1.95 3.10 -11.17
CA SER A 156 1.87 1.76 -11.77
C SER A 156 1.52 1.83 -13.26
N GLN A 157 0.57 2.69 -13.64
CA GLN A 157 0.18 2.86 -15.04
C GLN A 157 1.31 3.44 -15.90
N PHE A 158 2.15 4.33 -15.34
CA PHE A 158 3.37 4.78 -16.05
C PHE A 158 4.37 3.64 -16.23
N LEU A 159 4.59 2.82 -15.18
CA LEU A 159 5.52 1.68 -15.23
C LEU A 159 5.07 0.58 -16.19
N SER A 160 3.76 0.45 -16.43
CA SER A 160 3.18 -0.62 -17.22
C SER A 160 3.67 -0.60 -18.68
N ARG A 161 3.86 -1.78 -19.27
CA ARG A 161 4.10 -1.95 -20.71
C ARG A 161 2.90 -1.53 -21.58
N GLN A 162 1.75 -1.33 -20.95
CA GLN A 162 0.55 -0.82 -21.60
C GLN A 162 0.56 0.70 -21.77
N ASN A 163 1.51 1.40 -21.14
CA ASN A 163 1.73 2.83 -21.35
C ASN A 163 2.08 3.10 -22.83
N LYS A 164 1.17 3.76 -23.56
CA LYS A 164 1.27 4.05 -25.01
C LYS A 164 1.77 5.46 -25.31
N ARG A 165 2.21 6.22 -24.31
CA ARG A 165 2.79 7.55 -24.50
C ARG A 165 3.94 7.52 -25.51
N LYS A 166 4.08 8.61 -26.28
CA LYS A 166 5.10 8.75 -27.34
C LYS A 166 6.20 9.75 -26.98
N ASP A 167 6.11 10.33 -25.79
CA ASP A 167 7.09 11.25 -25.23
C ASP A 167 8.07 10.52 -24.27
N GLU A 168 8.83 11.32 -23.52
CA GLU A 168 9.83 10.83 -22.56
C GLU A 168 9.28 10.07 -21.35
N TYR A 169 7.96 9.92 -21.20
CA TYR A 169 7.30 9.17 -20.12
C TYR A 169 6.67 7.87 -20.60
N GLY A 170 6.95 7.42 -21.83
CA GLY A 170 6.41 6.16 -22.37
C GLY A 170 7.35 5.44 -23.33
N GLY A 171 6.98 4.23 -23.72
CA GLY A 171 7.78 3.39 -24.60
C GLY A 171 8.87 2.58 -23.90
N SER A 172 10.12 3.04 -23.88
CA SER A 172 11.24 2.31 -23.24
C SER A 172 11.05 2.14 -21.73
N LEU A 173 11.78 1.21 -21.12
CA LEU A 173 11.77 1.03 -19.68
C LEU A 173 12.20 2.30 -18.95
N GLU A 174 13.25 2.94 -19.44
CA GLU A 174 13.80 4.19 -18.88
C GLU A 174 12.74 5.29 -18.88
N ASN A 175 12.00 5.43 -19.97
CA ASN A 175 10.93 6.42 -20.08
C ASN A 175 9.75 6.11 -19.14
N ARG A 176 9.33 4.85 -19.05
CA ARG A 176 8.25 4.46 -18.15
C ARG A 176 8.61 4.62 -16.67
N LEU A 177 9.89 4.44 -16.32
CA LEU A 177 10.42 4.66 -14.97
C LEU A 177 10.61 6.14 -14.63
N ARG A 178 10.71 7.00 -15.63
CA ARG A 178 11.12 8.40 -15.47
C ARG A 178 10.36 9.14 -14.36
N ILE A 179 9.05 9.07 -14.36
CA ILE A 179 8.24 9.78 -13.33
C ILE A 179 8.57 9.31 -11.91
N VAL A 180 8.74 8.00 -11.70
CA VAL A 180 9.09 7.45 -10.38
C VAL A 180 10.49 7.90 -9.97
N MET A 181 11.42 7.92 -10.91
CA MET A 181 12.81 8.35 -10.68
C MET A 181 12.89 9.85 -10.38
N GLU A 182 12.13 10.67 -11.08
CA GLU A 182 12.08 12.13 -10.83
C GLU A 182 11.46 12.43 -9.47
N ILE A 183 10.35 11.76 -9.10
CA ILE A 183 9.76 11.87 -7.75
C ILE A 183 10.79 11.45 -6.68
N TYR A 184 11.48 10.32 -6.89
CA TYR A 184 12.51 9.85 -5.97
C TYR A 184 13.61 10.89 -5.80
N GLN A 185 14.16 11.39 -6.92
CA GLN A 185 15.28 12.32 -6.92
C GLN A 185 14.94 13.61 -6.18
N VAL A 186 13.86 14.29 -6.55
CA VAL A 186 13.47 15.55 -5.91
C VAL A 186 13.15 15.37 -4.42
N THR A 187 12.57 14.22 -4.06
CA THR A 187 12.28 13.90 -2.66
C THR A 187 13.55 13.60 -1.89
N ARG A 188 14.47 12.84 -2.44
CA ARG A 188 15.77 12.51 -1.83
C ARG A 188 16.61 13.77 -1.60
N GLU A 189 16.64 14.67 -2.56
CA GLU A 189 17.31 15.98 -2.42
C GLU A 189 16.69 16.81 -1.30
N ALA A 190 15.36 16.82 -1.17
CA ALA A 190 14.65 17.63 -0.18
C ALA A 190 14.69 17.03 1.25
N LEU A 191 14.62 15.71 1.39
CA LEU A 191 14.55 15.04 2.70
C LEU A 191 15.90 14.57 3.23
N GLY A 192 16.91 14.45 2.36
CA GLY A 192 18.25 13.97 2.73
C GLY A 192 18.36 12.44 2.75
N LYS A 193 19.58 11.92 2.97
CA LYS A 193 19.89 10.47 2.89
C LYS A 193 19.36 9.66 4.07
N GLU A 194 19.13 10.29 5.20
CA GLU A 194 18.71 9.62 6.44
C GLU A 194 17.21 9.29 6.48
N PHE A 195 16.42 9.85 5.57
CA PHE A 195 14.99 9.61 5.53
C PHE A 195 14.68 8.40 4.62
N VAL A 196 13.97 7.40 5.16
CA VAL A 196 13.73 6.14 4.44
C VAL A 196 12.68 6.31 3.36
N LEU A 197 13.05 5.99 2.12
CA LEU A 197 12.23 6.11 0.92
C LEU A 197 12.11 4.77 0.19
N GLY A 198 10.91 4.24 0.04
CA GLY A 198 10.65 2.99 -0.65
C GLY A 198 9.60 3.10 -1.73
N VAL A 199 9.51 2.06 -2.52
CA VAL A 199 8.53 1.94 -3.61
C VAL A 199 7.81 0.61 -3.52
N ARG A 200 6.46 0.66 -3.59
CA ARG A 200 5.65 -0.53 -3.74
C ARG A 200 5.33 -0.73 -5.20
N ILE A 201 5.71 -1.88 -5.76
CA ILE A 201 5.53 -2.21 -7.17
C ILE A 201 4.80 -3.54 -7.35
N ASN A 202 4.14 -3.74 -8.48
CA ASN A 202 3.68 -5.07 -8.87
C ASN A 202 4.86 -5.95 -9.28
N GLY A 203 4.92 -7.15 -8.72
CA GLY A 203 5.81 -8.21 -9.22
C GLY A 203 5.30 -8.79 -10.55
N ASP A 204 3.99 -8.73 -10.79
CA ASP A 204 3.33 -9.09 -12.03
C ASP A 204 1.99 -8.34 -12.13
N ASP A 205 1.67 -7.74 -13.28
CA ASP A 205 0.40 -7.04 -13.49
C ASP A 205 -0.77 -8.00 -13.71
N LEU A 206 -0.48 -9.24 -14.13
CA LEU A 206 -1.45 -10.30 -14.41
C LEU A 206 -2.53 -9.92 -15.42
N VAL A 207 -2.17 -9.05 -16.36
CA VAL A 207 -3.01 -8.65 -17.49
C VAL A 207 -2.24 -8.80 -18.79
N MET A 208 -2.95 -9.05 -19.89
CA MET A 208 -2.34 -9.19 -21.21
C MET A 208 -1.63 -7.91 -21.59
N GLY A 209 -0.35 -8.02 -21.96
CA GLY A 209 0.48 -6.89 -22.38
C GLY A 209 1.02 -6.02 -21.24
N GLY A 210 0.68 -6.33 -19.97
CA GLY A 210 1.25 -5.69 -18.79
C GLY A 210 2.68 -6.17 -18.48
N ASN A 211 3.20 -5.75 -17.33
CA ASN A 211 4.47 -6.25 -16.81
C ASN A 211 4.29 -7.67 -16.29
N THR A 212 5.23 -8.54 -16.60
CA THR A 212 5.40 -9.84 -15.94
C THR A 212 6.53 -9.76 -14.93
N LEU A 213 6.72 -10.81 -14.12
CA LEU A 213 7.82 -10.89 -13.17
C LEU A 213 9.19 -10.53 -13.81
N LEU A 214 9.44 -10.97 -15.07
CA LEU A 214 10.67 -10.62 -15.78
C LEU A 214 10.84 -9.10 -15.95
N HIS A 215 9.76 -8.38 -16.30
CA HIS A 215 9.81 -6.93 -16.45
C HIS A 215 9.93 -6.22 -15.10
N SER A 216 9.25 -6.72 -14.08
CA SER A 216 9.32 -6.18 -12.72
C SER A 216 10.70 -6.38 -12.08
N THR A 217 11.43 -7.45 -12.43
CA THR A 217 12.84 -7.61 -12.01
C THR A 217 13.73 -6.54 -12.62
N GLU A 218 13.51 -6.13 -13.87
CA GLU A 218 14.27 -5.02 -14.49
C GLU A 218 13.92 -3.66 -13.83
N ILE A 219 12.64 -3.41 -13.56
CA ILE A 219 12.20 -2.22 -12.81
C ILE A 219 12.88 -2.19 -11.44
N ALA A 220 12.83 -3.28 -10.68
CA ALA A 220 13.42 -3.38 -9.36
C ALA A 220 14.94 -3.16 -9.34
N LYS A 221 15.65 -3.65 -10.36
CA LYS A 221 17.10 -3.40 -10.50
C LYS A 221 17.41 -1.92 -10.73
N ARG A 222 16.60 -1.22 -11.54
CA ARG A 222 16.78 0.23 -11.76
C ARG A 222 16.47 1.04 -10.51
N LEU A 223 15.44 0.66 -9.74
CA LEU A 223 15.14 1.29 -8.46
C LEU A 223 16.28 1.03 -7.44
N ALA A 224 16.82 -0.18 -7.41
CA ALA A 224 17.95 -0.51 -6.55
C ALA A 224 19.24 0.23 -6.95
N GLU A 225 19.51 0.41 -8.25
CA GLU A 225 20.60 1.20 -8.80
C GLU A 225 20.50 2.67 -8.39
N ALA A 226 19.26 3.19 -8.27
CA ALA A 226 18.97 4.55 -7.79
C ALA A 226 19.03 4.67 -6.27
N GLU A 227 19.41 3.62 -5.54
CA GLU A 227 19.54 3.60 -4.09
C GLU A 227 18.23 3.88 -3.34
N VAL A 228 17.07 3.34 -3.84
CA VAL A 228 15.86 3.30 -3.01
C VAL A 228 16.13 2.43 -1.77
N ASP A 229 15.57 2.80 -0.63
CA ASP A 229 15.90 2.14 0.63
C ASP A 229 15.24 0.78 0.80
N TYR A 230 14.08 0.54 0.16
CA TYR A 230 13.40 -0.75 0.16
C TYR A 230 12.43 -0.90 -1.01
N LEU A 231 12.09 -2.14 -1.32
CA LEU A 231 11.07 -2.51 -2.28
C LEU A 231 9.96 -3.32 -1.58
N SER A 232 8.71 -2.93 -1.80
CA SER A 232 7.54 -3.66 -1.32
C SER A 232 6.83 -4.29 -2.53
N ILE A 233 6.55 -5.60 -2.48
CA ILE A 233 6.08 -6.33 -3.66
C ILE A 233 4.61 -6.68 -3.51
N SER A 234 3.84 -6.21 -4.50
CA SER A 234 2.43 -6.50 -4.69
C SER A 234 2.18 -7.29 -5.97
N CYS A 235 0.93 -7.40 -6.39
CA CYS A 235 0.54 -8.22 -7.53
C CYS A 235 -0.81 -7.79 -8.07
N GLY A 236 -0.95 -7.62 -9.37
CA GLY A 236 -2.23 -7.43 -10.04
C GLY A 236 -2.95 -6.11 -9.72
N GLY A 237 -4.28 -6.17 -9.66
CA GLY A 237 -5.09 -4.97 -9.34
C GLY A 237 -5.21 -3.98 -10.50
N GLN A 238 -5.12 -4.45 -11.75
CA GLN A 238 -5.13 -3.59 -12.93
C GLN A 238 -6.54 -3.36 -13.47
N TRP A 239 -6.78 -2.18 -14.02
CA TRP A 239 -8.06 -1.82 -14.64
C TRP A 239 -8.40 -2.62 -15.90
N GLU A 240 -7.40 -3.17 -16.56
CA GLU A 240 -7.51 -3.74 -17.90
C GLU A 240 -8.37 -5.00 -17.96
N ASP A 241 -8.49 -5.73 -16.87
CA ASP A 241 -9.37 -6.88 -16.72
C ASP A 241 -10.48 -6.68 -15.68
N ALA A 242 -10.63 -5.44 -15.19
CA ALA A 242 -11.67 -5.09 -14.25
C ALA A 242 -13.06 -5.40 -14.83
N LEU A 243 -13.90 -6.03 -14.02
CA LEU A 243 -15.28 -6.35 -14.41
C LEU A 243 -16.14 -5.09 -14.35
N PRO A 244 -17.14 -4.97 -15.24
CA PRO A 244 -18.12 -3.89 -15.15
C PRO A 244 -18.78 -3.89 -13.76
N PRO A 245 -18.98 -2.69 -13.15
CA PRO A 245 -19.66 -2.58 -11.87
C PRO A 245 -21.13 -3.02 -11.99
N LYS A 246 -21.70 -3.58 -10.93
CA LYS A 246 -23.13 -3.81 -10.86
C LYS A 246 -23.87 -2.47 -10.76
N ALA A 247 -25.17 -2.49 -11.05
CA ALA A 247 -25.98 -1.28 -10.96
C ALA A 247 -25.91 -0.66 -9.54
N GLY A 248 -25.46 0.58 -9.47
CA GLY A 248 -25.30 1.31 -8.20
C GLY A 248 -23.97 1.09 -7.46
N GLU A 249 -23.07 0.24 -7.98
CA GLU A 249 -21.74 0.03 -7.43
C GLU A 249 -20.70 0.90 -8.16
N PRO A 250 -19.68 1.41 -7.46
CA PRO A 250 -18.56 2.12 -8.09
C PRO A 250 -17.69 1.15 -8.90
N PRO A 251 -17.00 1.63 -9.95
CA PRO A 251 -15.97 0.83 -10.62
C PRO A 251 -14.84 0.47 -9.64
N SER A 252 -14.37 -0.78 -9.70
CA SER A 252 -13.22 -1.27 -8.91
C SER A 252 -12.24 -2.01 -9.80
N ALA A 253 -10.96 -1.72 -9.65
CA ALA A 253 -9.86 -2.46 -10.30
C ALA A 253 -9.59 -3.82 -9.62
N TYR A 254 -10.14 -4.05 -8.44
CA TYR A 254 -9.92 -5.29 -7.67
C TYR A 254 -10.90 -6.40 -8.04
N THR A 255 -11.54 -6.28 -9.19
CA THR A 255 -12.36 -7.31 -9.84
C THR A 255 -11.55 -8.03 -10.94
N GLY A 256 -12.10 -9.02 -11.61
CA GLY A 256 -11.37 -9.79 -12.62
C GLY A 256 -10.22 -10.62 -12.04
N TYR A 257 -9.40 -11.25 -12.90
CA TYR A 257 -8.32 -12.16 -12.46
C TYR A 257 -7.19 -11.39 -11.76
N SER A 258 -6.74 -10.28 -12.35
CA SER A 258 -5.71 -9.42 -11.79
C SER A 258 -6.09 -8.90 -10.39
N GLY A 259 -7.31 -8.41 -10.25
CA GLY A 259 -7.83 -7.93 -8.96
C GLY A 259 -7.94 -9.04 -7.90
N LEU A 260 -8.40 -10.24 -8.29
CA LEU A 260 -8.47 -11.40 -7.41
C LEU A 260 -7.09 -11.83 -6.90
N ARG A 261 -6.04 -11.68 -7.71
CA ARG A 261 -4.66 -12.02 -7.34
C ARG A 261 -4.00 -10.95 -6.48
N CYS A 262 -4.43 -9.68 -6.58
CA CYS A 262 -4.04 -8.62 -5.63
C CYS A 262 -4.55 -8.95 -4.22
N TRP A 263 -5.76 -9.47 -4.13
CA TRP A 263 -6.40 -9.89 -2.90
C TRP A 263 -6.64 -11.43 -2.88
N PRO A 264 -5.59 -12.28 -2.74
CA PRO A 264 -5.75 -13.73 -2.78
C PRO A 264 -6.87 -14.21 -1.88
N ARG A 265 -7.69 -15.15 -2.37
CA ARG A 265 -8.89 -15.67 -1.72
C ARG A 265 -8.63 -16.99 -0.98
N ALA A 266 -9.65 -17.52 -0.32
CA ALA A 266 -9.55 -18.74 0.46
C ALA A 266 -8.99 -19.94 -0.33
N TRP A 267 -9.34 -20.06 -1.61
CA TRP A 267 -8.89 -21.17 -2.49
C TRP A 267 -7.49 -20.99 -3.09
N ASP A 268 -6.90 -19.80 -3.05
CA ASP A 268 -5.51 -19.62 -3.45
C ASP A 268 -4.57 -20.26 -2.42
N PRO A 269 -3.39 -20.74 -2.81
CA PRO A 269 -2.42 -21.28 -1.85
C PRO A 269 -1.92 -20.20 -0.88
N ASP A 270 -1.57 -20.61 0.34
CA ASP A 270 -0.87 -19.73 1.26
C ASP A 270 0.47 -19.31 0.65
N GLY A 271 0.88 -18.07 0.83
CA GLY A 271 2.07 -17.52 0.18
C GLY A 271 1.91 -17.27 -1.33
N ALA A 272 0.68 -17.15 -1.84
CA ALA A 272 0.34 -17.08 -3.27
C ALA A 272 1.20 -16.11 -4.11
N ASN A 273 1.71 -15.03 -3.52
CA ASN A 273 2.49 -14.01 -4.22
C ASN A 273 3.98 -13.99 -3.82
N VAL A 274 4.42 -14.91 -2.93
CA VAL A 274 5.82 -14.94 -2.44
C VAL A 274 6.84 -15.18 -3.56
N TYR A 275 6.47 -15.94 -4.60
CA TYR A 275 7.34 -16.17 -5.74
C TYR A 275 7.75 -14.89 -6.49
N LEU A 276 6.95 -13.84 -6.40
CA LEU A 276 7.24 -12.53 -7.02
C LEU A 276 8.36 -11.82 -6.26
N SER A 277 8.27 -11.75 -4.95
CA SER A 277 9.32 -11.18 -4.10
C SER A 277 10.61 -11.99 -4.17
N ASP A 278 10.53 -13.32 -4.19
CA ASP A 278 11.66 -14.21 -4.37
C ASP A 278 12.39 -13.94 -5.69
N GLY A 279 11.65 -13.87 -6.80
CA GLY A 279 12.22 -13.58 -8.12
C GLY A 279 12.88 -12.20 -8.19
N ILE A 280 12.21 -11.16 -7.65
CA ILE A 280 12.75 -9.79 -7.61
C ILE A 280 13.99 -9.74 -6.71
N ARG A 281 13.92 -10.29 -5.50
CA ARG A 281 15.05 -10.30 -4.57
C ARG A 281 16.29 -10.98 -5.17
N LYS A 282 16.11 -12.14 -5.77
CA LYS A 282 17.18 -12.86 -6.46
C LYS A 282 17.80 -12.03 -7.58
N ALA A 283 16.98 -11.36 -8.40
CA ALA A 283 17.45 -10.51 -9.48
C ALA A 283 18.24 -9.29 -8.96
N VAL A 284 17.74 -8.61 -7.93
CA VAL A 284 18.40 -7.46 -7.28
C VAL A 284 19.74 -7.89 -6.66
N ARG A 285 19.77 -9.01 -5.91
CA ARG A 285 21.00 -9.55 -5.33
C ARG A 285 22.02 -9.97 -6.39
N LYS A 286 21.57 -10.61 -7.47
CA LYS A 286 22.44 -10.99 -8.60
C LYS A 286 23.04 -9.77 -9.30
N ALA A 287 22.35 -8.65 -9.30
CA ALA A 287 22.84 -7.37 -9.83
C ALA A 287 23.80 -6.65 -8.88
N GLY A 288 24.06 -7.18 -7.68
CA GLY A 288 25.01 -6.63 -6.70
C GLY A 288 24.39 -5.67 -5.67
N TYR A 289 23.05 -5.51 -5.66
CA TYR A 289 22.38 -4.60 -4.73
C TYR A 289 21.84 -5.33 -3.50
N SER A 290 21.83 -4.64 -2.35
CA SER A 290 21.37 -5.17 -1.06
C SER A 290 20.04 -4.57 -0.57
N VAL A 291 19.28 -3.90 -1.43
CA VAL A 291 18.00 -3.28 -1.10
C VAL A 291 17.02 -4.31 -0.51
N PRO A 292 16.46 -4.11 0.70
CA PRO A 292 15.51 -5.02 1.31
C PRO A 292 14.23 -5.18 0.49
N VAL A 293 13.69 -6.40 0.51
CA VAL A 293 12.45 -6.74 -0.19
C VAL A 293 11.41 -7.19 0.83
N ILE A 294 10.28 -6.49 0.88
CA ILE A 294 9.09 -6.87 1.64
C ILE A 294 8.21 -7.76 0.75
N THR A 295 7.86 -8.95 1.25
CA THR A 295 6.87 -9.83 0.61
C THR A 295 5.51 -9.67 1.27
N SER A 296 4.46 -9.81 0.49
CA SER A 296 3.08 -9.90 0.98
C SER A 296 2.23 -10.84 0.12
N GLY A 297 1.05 -11.22 0.59
CA GLY A 297 0.14 -12.04 -0.20
C GLY A 297 -0.14 -13.41 0.42
N LYS A 298 -1.16 -13.45 1.29
CA LYS A 298 -1.68 -14.66 1.94
C LYS A 298 -0.64 -15.39 2.80
N ILE A 299 -0.06 -14.68 3.77
CA ILE A 299 0.82 -15.23 4.80
C ILE A 299 0.03 -15.25 6.13
N PRO A 300 -0.73 -16.33 6.42
CA PRO A 300 -1.67 -16.33 7.55
C PRO A 300 -1.02 -16.60 8.91
N MET A 301 0.06 -17.38 8.94
CA MET A 301 0.62 -17.94 10.17
C MET A 301 2.13 -17.76 10.24
N PRO A 302 2.72 -17.77 11.47
CA PRO A 302 4.15 -17.54 11.72
C PRO A 302 5.07 -18.55 11.04
N ASP A 303 4.68 -19.82 10.97
CA ASP A 303 5.48 -20.88 10.36
C ASP A 303 5.86 -20.57 8.91
N LEU A 304 4.87 -20.17 8.10
CA LEU A 304 5.10 -19.77 6.72
C LEU A 304 5.96 -18.50 6.63
N ALA A 305 5.74 -17.53 7.53
CA ALA A 305 6.54 -16.31 7.56
C ALA A 305 8.03 -16.62 7.87
N GLU A 306 8.28 -17.49 8.83
CA GLU A 306 9.63 -17.97 9.17
C GLU A 306 10.28 -18.75 8.02
N GLU A 307 9.53 -19.64 7.37
CA GLU A 307 10.01 -20.42 6.20
C GLU A 307 10.44 -19.49 5.07
N ILE A 308 9.64 -18.47 4.72
CA ILE A 308 9.94 -17.49 3.68
C ILE A 308 11.28 -16.78 3.96
N LEU A 309 11.50 -16.35 5.21
CA LEU A 309 12.75 -15.68 5.61
C LEU A 309 13.94 -16.63 5.57
N ARG A 310 13.79 -17.83 6.13
CA ARG A 310 14.87 -18.87 6.16
C ARG A 310 15.31 -19.30 4.77
N GLU A 311 14.37 -19.39 3.84
CA GLU A 311 14.66 -19.71 2.45
C GLU A 311 15.19 -18.50 1.64
N GLY A 312 15.27 -17.33 2.26
CA GLY A 312 15.75 -16.11 1.62
C GLY A 312 14.86 -15.60 0.49
N LYS A 313 13.56 -15.87 0.56
CA LYS A 313 12.58 -15.40 -0.43
C LYS A 313 12.19 -13.93 -0.25
N ALA A 314 12.40 -13.39 0.95
CA ALA A 314 12.22 -12.00 1.30
C ALA A 314 13.16 -11.60 2.45
N ASP A 315 13.26 -10.31 2.74
CA ASP A 315 13.99 -9.78 3.90
C ASP A 315 13.02 -9.41 5.05
N LEU A 316 11.80 -9.01 4.70
CA LEU A 316 10.72 -8.59 5.61
C LEU A 316 9.37 -9.21 5.19
N ILE A 317 8.53 -9.46 6.18
CA ILE A 317 7.20 -10.06 6.01
C ILE A 317 6.12 -8.99 6.14
N GLY A 318 5.40 -8.74 5.06
CA GLY A 318 4.28 -7.82 4.98
C GLY A 318 2.95 -8.49 5.30
N LEU A 319 2.31 -8.09 6.39
CA LEU A 319 1.01 -8.59 6.82
C LEU A 319 -0.04 -7.47 6.70
N GLY A 320 -1.03 -7.66 5.84
CA GLY A 320 -2.20 -6.79 5.74
C GLY A 320 -3.40 -7.40 6.47
N ARG A 321 -4.16 -8.24 5.75
CA ARG A 321 -5.37 -8.90 6.30
C ARG A 321 -5.15 -9.75 7.56
N PRO A 322 -4.01 -10.42 7.79
CA PRO A 322 -3.77 -11.09 9.07
C PRO A 322 -3.80 -10.12 10.26
N LEU A 323 -3.16 -8.95 10.16
CA LEU A 323 -3.16 -7.92 11.21
C LEU A 323 -4.50 -7.17 11.30
N LEU A 324 -5.25 -7.06 10.21
CA LEU A 324 -6.63 -6.60 10.25
C LEU A 324 -7.51 -7.58 11.02
N CYS A 325 -7.32 -8.88 10.79
CA CYS A 325 -8.08 -9.94 11.45
C CYS A 325 -7.72 -10.06 12.93
N ASP A 326 -6.43 -10.08 13.24
CA ASP A 326 -5.89 -10.20 14.59
C ASP A 326 -4.71 -9.24 14.81
N PRO A 327 -4.93 -8.06 15.37
CA PRO A 327 -3.86 -7.11 15.65
C PRO A 327 -2.76 -7.66 16.57
N ASP A 328 -3.07 -8.65 17.41
CA ASP A 328 -2.15 -9.30 18.35
C ASP A 328 -1.37 -10.47 17.73
N TRP A 329 -1.50 -10.71 16.45
CA TRP A 329 -0.84 -11.81 15.74
C TRP A 329 0.65 -11.92 16.08
N VAL A 330 1.38 -10.78 16.05
CA VAL A 330 2.83 -10.74 16.28
C VAL A 330 3.16 -11.06 17.74
N ARG A 331 2.44 -10.46 18.68
CA ARG A 331 2.61 -10.68 20.11
C ARG A 331 2.35 -12.15 20.49
N LYS A 332 1.24 -12.71 19.97
CA LYS A 332 0.90 -14.12 20.19
C LYS A 332 1.96 -15.06 19.66
N ALA A 333 2.46 -14.80 18.44
CA ALA A 333 3.53 -15.58 17.86
C ALA A 333 4.85 -15.46 18.64
N LEU A 334 5.21 -14.26 19.11
CA LEU A 334 6.42 -14.05 19.92
C LEU A 334 6.35 -14.78 21.26
N GLU A 335 5.16 -14.88 21.85
CA GLU A 335 4.89 -15.52 23.14
C GLU A 335 4.67 -17.04 23.04
N GLY A 336 4.75 -17.63 21.83
CA GLY A 336 4.51 -19.07 21.59
C GLY A 336 3.05 -19.47 21.78
N ARG A 337 2.12 -18.57 21.46
CA ARG A 337 0.66 -18.76 21.55
C ARG A 337 0.01 -18.71 20.16
N GLU A 338 0.65 -19.36 19.18
CA GLU A 338 0.22 -19.34 17.78
C GLU A 338 -1.20 -19.92 17.61
N GLU A 339 -1.60 -20.86 18.47
CA GLU A 339 -2.95 -21.46 18.47
C GLU A 339 -4.05 -20.46 18.85
N GLU A 340 -3.68 -19.36 19.51
CA GLU A 340 -4.62 -18.28 19.85
C GLU A 340 -4.78 -17.25 18.71
N ILE A 341 -3.96 -17.33 17.66
CA ILE A 341 -4.05 -16.42 16.51
C ILE A 341 -5.38 -16.65 15.79
N VAL A 342 -6.17 -15.61 15.66
CA VAL A 342 -7.36 -15.65 14.82
C VAL A 342 -6.94 -15.59 13.36
N ARG A 343 -6.86 -16.76 12.73
CA ARG A 343 -6.41 -16.90 11.35
C ARG A 343 -7.37 -16.21 10.39
N CYS A 344 -6.87 -15.31 9.54
CA CYS A 344 -7.62 -14.75 8.43
C CYS A 344 -8.07 -15.88 7.48
N ILE A 345 -9.37 -15.94 7.16
CA ILE A 345 -9.96 -16.95 6.27
C ILE A 345 -9.97 -16.52 4.79
N TYR A 346 -9.48 -15.33 4.49
CA TYR A 346 -9.38 -14.78 3.13
C TYR A 346 -10.70 -14.76 2.36
N CYS A 347 -11.79 -14.47 3.06
CA CYS A 347 -13.13 -14.31 2.47
C CYS A 347 -13.25 -13.05 1.61
N ASN A 348 -12.32 -12.09 1.77
CA ASN A 348 -12.27 -10.78 1.11
C ASN A 348 -13.45 -9.84 1.41
N HIS A 349 -14.23 -10.11 2.44
CA HIS A 349 -15.25 -9.16 2.93
C HIS A 349 -14.68 -7.75 3.12
N CYS A 350 -13.47 -7.63 3.72
CA CYS A 350 -12.78 -6.35 3.92
C CYS A 350 -12.50 -5.60 2.61
N SER A 351 -12.22 -6.29 1.51
CA SER A 351 -12.07 -5.68 0.18
C SER A 351 -13.42 -5.24 -0.39
N GLU A 352 -14.46 -6.06 -0.24
CA GLU A 352 -15.79 -5.77 -0.76
C GLU A 352 -16.41 -4.51 -0.10
N VAL A 353 -16.31 -4.39 1.23
CA VAL A 353 -16.80 -3.20 1.95
C VAL A 353 -15.94 -1.96 1.65
N ASN A 354 -14.62 -2.15 1.44
CA ASN A 354 -13.73 -1.06 1.06
C ASN A 354 -14.11 -0.45 -0.30
N ASP A 355 -14.36 -1.29 -1.31
CA ASP A 355 -14.77 -0.86 -2.64
C ASP A 355 -16.12 -0.10 -2.63
N LEU A 356 -16.95 -0.34 -1.62
CA LEU A 356 -18.21 0.38 -1.40
C LEU A 356 -18.06 1.63 -0.52
N PHE A 357 -16.84 2.09 -0.25
CA PHE A 357 -16.53 3.20 0.64
C PHE A 357 -17.08 3.04 2.07
N GLN A 358 -17.26 1.79 2.51
CA GLN A 358 -17.63 1.47 3.88
C GLN A 358 -16.39 1.21 4.72
N THR A 359 -16.52 1.37 6.03
CA THR A 359 -15.42 1.02 6.94
C THR A 359 -14.96 -0.40 6.72
N THR A 360 -13.66 -0.55 6.50
CA THR A 360 -13.03 -1.86 6.34
C THR A 360 -13.00 -2.58 7.67
N ASP A 361 -13.76 -3.65 7.77
CA ASP A 361 -13.89 -4.50 8.95
C ASP A 361 -13.55 -5.97 8.65
N CYS A 362 -13.61 -6.82 9.68
CA CYS A 362 -13.36 -8.26 9.56
C CYS A 362 -14.49 -9.05 10.21
N ILE A 363 -15.08 -9.99 9.47
CA ILE A 363 -16.14 -10.87 9.99
C ILE A 363 -15.67 -11.78 11.12
N GLN A 364 -14.36 -11.91 11.34
CA GLN A 364 -13.77 -12.69 12.43
C GLN A 364 -13.61 -11.90 13.73
N TRP A 365 -13.79 -10.59 13.74
CA TRP A 365 -13.57 -9.77 14.93
C TRP A 365 -14.31 -10.19 16.21
N PRO A 366 -15.53 -10.74 16.16
CA PRO A 366 -16.16 -11.29 17.37
C PRO A 366 -15.37 -12.42 18.04
N LYS A 367 -14.42 -13.04 17.33
CA LYS A 367 -13.55 -14.12 17.84
C LYS A 367 -12.20 -13.60 18.34
N CYS A 368 -11.85 -12.37 18.04
CA CYS A 368 -10.61 -11.74 18.49
C CYS A 368 -10.80 -11.21 19.90
N SER A 369 -9.95 -11.60 20.84
CA SER A 369 -9.97 -11.11 22.23
C SER A 369 -9.68 -9.60 22.33
N VAL A 370 -9.10 -9.03 21.28
CA VAL A 370 -8.76 -7.60 21.20
C VAL A 370 -9.80 -6.87 20.40
N ASN A 371 -10.99 -6.79 20.98
CA ASN A 371 -12.03 -5.85 20.59
C ASN A 371 -12.48 -5.94 19.12
N ALA A 372 -13.61 -6.58 18.94
CA ALA A 372 -14.54 -6.07 17.96
C ALA A 372 -14.35 -4.55 17.91
N PRO A 373 -14.34 -3.91 16.73
CA PRO A 373 -14.34 -2.48 16.65
C PRO A 373 -15.41 -2.03 17.61
N SER A 374 -15.15 -0.94 18.30
CA SER A 374 -16.18 -0.31 19.10
C SER A 374 -17.49 -0.43 18.34
N PRO A 375 -18.62 -0.88 18.94
CA PRO A 375 -19.92 -0.86 18.28
C PRO A 375 -20.33 0.53 17.77
N TYR A 376 -19.45 1.51 17.97
CA TYR A 376 -19.53 2.92 17.54
C TYR A 376 -18.73 3.25 16.28
N LEU A 377 -18.23 2.26 15.51
CA LEU A 377 -17.94 2.58 14.12
C LEU A 377 -19.28 2.99 13.51
N PRO A 378 -19.46 4.27 13.14
CA PRO A 378 -20.70 4.68 12.54
C PRO A 378 -20.90 3.75 11.36
N LYS A 379 -22.05 3.08 11.31
CA LYS A 379 -22.54 2.49 10.08
C LYS A 379 -22.83 3.69 9.19
N HIS A 380 -21.81 4.16 8.50
CA HIS A 380 -21.97 5.16 7.47
C HIS A 380 -22.85 4.50 6.39
N LYS A 381 -24.16 4.65 6.54
CA LYS A 381 -25.02 4.64 5.38
C LYS A 381 -24.58 5.88 4.61
N VAL A 382 -23.64 5.71 3.71
CA VAL A 382 -23.41 6.68 2.66
C VAL A 382 -24.63 6.59 1.76
N SER A 383 -25.68 7.32 2.09
CA SER A 383 -26.55 7.85 1.06
C SER A 383 -25.66 8.81 0.30
N ILE A 384 -25.02 8.30 -0.77
CA ILE A 384 -24.39 9.17 -1.77
C ILE A 384 -25.58 9.95 -2.36
N GLU A 385 -25.88 11.10 -1.78
CA GLU A 385 -26.68 12.12 -2.46
C GLU A 385 -25.83 12.59 -3.65
N MET A 386 -26.04 11.91 -4.78
CA MET A 386 -25.36 12.13 -6.05
C MET A 386 -25.86 13.43 -6.76
N GLU A 387 -26.52 14.33 -6.05
CA GLU A 387 -27.07 15.55 -6.64
C GLU A 387 -26.04 16.62 -6.99
N GLY A 388 -24.80 16.53 -6.50
CA GLY A 388 -23.78 17.57 -6.75
C GLY A 388 -22.91 17.39 -7.99
N LEU A 389 -22.99 16.27 -8.71
CA LEU A 389 -22.10 15.99 -9.84
C LEU A 389 -22.70 16.27 -11.24
N HIS A 390 -23.94 16.74 -11.30
CA HIS A 390 -24.66 16.88 -12.56
C HIS A 390 -24.61 18.26 -13.23
N GLU A 391 -24.07 19.30 -12.59
CA GLU A 391 -24.23 20.67 -13.14
C GLU A 391 -22.94 21.39 -13.62
N LYS A 392 -21.79 20.78 -13.61
CA LYS A 392 -20.55 21.47 -14.06
C LYS A 392 -19.79 20.84 -15.24
N GLU A 393 -20.36 19.90 -15.94
CA GLU A 393 -19.75 19.35 -17.17
C GLU A 393 -20.61 19.64 -18.44
N ARG A 394 -21.17 20.83 -18.52
CA ARG A 394 -21.62 21.39 -19.82
C ARG A 394 -20.86 22.69 -20.05
N VAL A 395 -19.66 22.58 -20.55
CA VAL A 395 -19.03 23.47 -21.57
C VAL A 395 -17.81 22.74 -22.12
#